data_c1ae38ad240ea2e678859275de56bffc
#
_entry.id   c1ae38ad240ea2e678859275de56bffc
#
_cell.length_a   1.000
_cell.length_b   1.000
_cell.length_c   1.000
_cell.angle_alpha   90.00
_cell.angle_beta   90.00
_cell.angle_gamma   90.00
#
_symmetry.space_group_name_H-M   'P 1'
#
loop_
_entity.id
_entity.type
_entity.pdbx_description
1 polymer ?
#
loop_
_entity_poly.entity_id
_entity_poly.type
_entity_poly.pdbx_seq_one_letter_code
_entity_poly.pdbx_strand_id
1 'polypeptide(L)'
;MNVHCKILESKDSLKYRALRLESLRLHPECFGSGYEAQSRMAKLYFEGLIESASQESVMIGAFVGEELVGLCGLTPIDDSSLEVIQMYVTSSSRGRAISIKMLNLAKLLLESRNETELRLTVFTNNTHAISTYNESGFECLQTLGNESVMTFKL
;
A
#
# COMPACT_ATOMS: atom_id res chain seq x y z
N MET A 1 -13.51 -12.92 -12.00
CA MET A 1 -12.08 -12.81 -12.23
C MET A 1 -11.30 -13.04 -10.95
N ASN A 2 -10.24 -13.84 -11.04
CA ASN A 2 -9.43 -14.13 -9.87
C ASN A 2 -8.40 -13.03 -9.64
N VAL A 3 -8.37 -12.53 -8.40
CA VAL A 3 -7.36 -11.59 -7.97
C VAL A 3 -6.32 -12.35 -7.17
N HIS A 4 -5.04 -12.18 -7.52
CA HIS A 4 -3.93 -12.80 -6.84
C HIS A 4 -3.06 -11.73 -6.19
N CYS A 5 -2.84 -11.82 -4.87
CA CYS A 5 -1.98 -10.90 -4.14
C CYS A 5 -0.69 -11.59 -3.75
N LYS A 6 0.43 -10.89 -3.92
CA LYS A 6 1.76 -11.41 -3.54
C LYS A 6 2.70 -10.25 -3.26
N ILE A 7 3.81 -10.57 -2.58
CA ILE A 7 4.91 -9.62 -2.45
C ILE A 7 5.59 -9.51 -3.82
N LEU A 8 5.79 -8.28 -4.30
CA LEU A 8 6.42 -8.05 -5.60
C LEU A 8 7.89 -8.49 -5.59
N GLU A 9 8.29 -9.11 -6.68
CA GLU A 9 9.65 -9.61 -6.89
C GLU A 9 10.38 -8.71 -7.88
N SER A 10 11.69 -8.94 -8.03
CA SER A 10 12.53 -8.14 -8.94
C SER A 10 11.95 -8.04 -10.35
N LYS A 11 11.38 -9.11 -10.86
CA LYS A 11 10.76 -9.14 -12.20
C LYS A 11 9.55 -8.22 -12.32
N ASP A 12 8.97 -7.80 -11.19
CA ASP A 12 7.76 -6.97 -11.16
C ASP A 12 8.08 -5.47 -11.05
N SER A 13 9.36 -5.10 -10.96
CA SER A 13 9.75 -3.72 -10.63
C SER A 13 9.24 -2.68 -11.64
N LEU A 14 9.25 -3.00 -12.93
CA LEU A 14 8.76 -2.06 -13.95
C LEU A 14 7.24 -1.91 -13.90
N LYS A 15 6.52 -2.99 -13.59
CA LYS A 15 5.06 -2.92 -13.39
C LYS A 15 4.74 -2.06 -12.16
N TYR A 16 5.51 -2.22 -11.09
CA TYR A 16 5.37 -1.38 -9.91
C TYR A 16 5.55 0.10 -10.27
N ARG A 17 6.65 0.42 -10.97
CA ARG A 17 6.95 1.81 -11.35
C ARG A 17 5.79 2.42 -12.14
N ALA A 18 5.27 1.69 -13.14
CA ALA A 18 4.18 2.17 -13.97
C ALA A 18 2.93 2.47 -13.13
N LEU A 19 2.56 1.55 -12.25
CA LEU A 19 1.35 1.72 -11.43
C LEU A 19 1.52 2.81 -10.37
N ARG A 20 2.70 2.89 -9.73
CA ARG A 20 2.99 3.95 -8.76
C ARG A 20 2.91 5.33 -9.40
N LEU A 21 3.50 5.50 -10.58
CA LEU A 21 3.44 6.77 -11.29
C LEU A 21 2.02 7.12 -11.73
N GLU A 22 1.23 6.11 -12.13
CA GLU A 22 -0.20 6.31 -12.41
C GLU A 22 -0.93 6.87 -11.19
N SER A 23 -0.69 6.30 -10.01
CA SER A 23 -1.35 6.74 -8.78
C SER A 23 -1.02 8.20 -8.45
N LEU A 24 0.23 8.60 -8.63
CA LEU A 24 0.66 9.97 -8.37
C LEU A 24 0.09 10.95 -9.38
N ARG A 25 0.00 10.55 -10.65
CA ARG A 25 -0.51 11.39 -11.72
C ARG A 25 -2.01 11.62 -11.60
N LEU A 26 -2.76 10.55 -11.29
CA LEU A 26 -4.23 10.61 -11.27
C LEU A 26 -4.81 11.07 -9.92
N HIS A 27 -4.07 10.88 -8.82
CA HIS A 27 -4.58 11.17 -7.48
C HIS A 27 -3.56 11.94 -6.63
N PRO A 28 -3.10 13.12 -7.10
CA PRO A 28 -2.13 13.89 -6.32
C PRO A 28 -2.66 14.32 -4.96
N GLU A 29 -3.99 14.44 -4.82
CA GLU A 29 -4.65 14.81 -3.57
C GLU A 29 -4.57 13.71 -2.50
N CYS A 30 -4.34 12.46 -2.91
CA CYS A 30 -4.25 11.33 -1.99
C CYS A 30 -2.81 10.99 -1.60
N PHE A 31 -1.84 11.46 -2.37
CA PHE A 31 -0.43 11.12 -2.17
C PHE A 31 0.38 12.41 -2.10
N GLY A 32 1.14 12.58 -1.02
CA GLY A 32 1.91 13.80 -0.79
C GLY A 32 3.13 13.98 -1.68
N SER A 33 3.44 13.02 -2.55
CA SER A 33 4.64 13.04 -3.41
C SER A 33 4.30 13.48 -4.82
N GLY A 34 5.18 14.28 -5.44
CA GLY A 34 4.94 14.81 -6.77
C GLY A 34 5.22 13.81 -7.89
N TYR A 35 4.27 13.72 -8.82
CA TYR A 35 4.43 12.86 -10.01
C TYR A 35 5.66 13.27 -10.83
N GLU A 36 5.79 14.59 -11.12
CA GLU A 36 6.86 15.06 -11.99
C GLU A 36 8.24 14.72 -11.44
N ALA A 37 8.47 15.00 -10.15
CA ALA A 37 9.75 14.72 -9.52
C ALA A 37 10.09 13.24 -9.55
N GLN A 38 9.12 12.40 -9.19
CA GLN A 38 9.35 10.95 -9.15
C GLN A 38 9.49 10.34 -10.54
N SER A 39 8.74 10.84 -11.53
CA SER A 39 8.84 10.32 -12.89
C SER A 39 10.22 10.53 -13.52
N ARG A 40 10.97 11.54 -13.02
CA ARG A 40 12.31 11.84 -13.49
C ARG A 40 13.41 11.06 -12.78
N MET A 41 13.10 10.36 -11.71
CA MET A 41 14.07 9.56 -10.99
C MET A 41 14.47 8.33 -11.80
N ALA A 42 15.76 8.00 -11.79
CA ALA A 42 16.25 6.78 -12.44
C ALA A 42 15.57 5.54 -11.84
N LYS A 43 15.40 5.55 -10.51
CA LYS A 43 14.66 4.52 -9.77
C LYS A 43 13.87 5.16 -8.65
N LEU A 44 12.63 4.69 -8.45
CA LEU A 44 11.86 5.02 -7.28
C LEU A 44 12.44 4.28 -6.07
N TYR A 45 12.20 4.82 -4.87
CA TYR A 45 12.71 4.21 -3.65
C TYR A 45 12.33 2.73 -3.54
N PHE A 46 11.03 2.41 -3.73
CA PHE A 46 10.57 1.02 -3.64
C PHE A 46 11.01 0.16 -4.82
N GLU A 47 11.30 0.74 -6.00
CA GLU A 47 11.89 -0.04 -7.08
C GLU A 47 13.20 -0.69 -6.61
N GLY A 48 14.05 0.10 -5.95
CA GLY A 48 15.31 -0.40 -5.43
C GLY A 48 15.10 -1.51 -4.40
N LEU A 49 14.13 -1.35 -3.50
CA LEU A 49 13.83 -2.35 -2.48
C LEU A 49 13.29 -3.64 -3.10
N ILE A 50 12.41 -3.54 -4.09
CA ILE A 50 11.87 -4.70 -4.80
C ILE A 50 12.99 -5.45 -5.53
N GLU A 51 13.85 -4.73 -6.23
CA GLU A 51 14.94 -5.33 -7.00
C GLU A 51 15.98 -5.98 -6.11
N SER A 52 16.22 -5.43 -4.91
CA SER A 52 17.18 -6.01 -3.96
C SER A 52 16.56 -7.10 -3.08
N ALA A 53 15.27 -7.39 -3.26
CA ALA A 53 14.53 -8.39 -2.48
C ALA A 53 14.56 -8.08 -0.98
N SER A 54 14.38 -6.80 -0.61
CA SER A 54 14.31 -6.38 0.79
C SER A 54 13.22 -7.14 1.52
N GLN A 55 13.52 -7.58 2.75
CA GLN A 55 12.54 -8.27 3.60
C GLN A 55 11.99 -7.34 4.69
N GLU A 56 12.64 -6.23 4.97
CA GLU A 56 12.15 -5.27 5.95
C GLU A 56 10.99 -4.45 5.41
N SER A 57 11.17 -3.86 4.22
CA SER A 57 10.15 -3.08 3.55
C SER A 57 9.75 -3.82 2.27
N VAL A 58 8.47 -4.14 2.15
CA VAL A 58 7.97 -4.93 1.03
C VAL A 58 6.80 -4.23 0.36
N MET A 59 6.59 -4.54 -0.91
CA MET A 59 5.44 -4.05 -1.65
C MET A 59 4.56 -5.23 -2.02
N ILE A 60 3.33 -5.22 -1.51
CA ILE A 60 2.30 -6.17 -1.92
C ILE A 60 1.68 -5.66 -3.21
N GLY A 61 1.52 -6.54 -4.18
CA GLY A 61 0.81 -6.25 -5.41
C GLY A 61 -0.39 -7.14 -5.58
N ALA A 62 -1.44 -6.61 -6.18
CA ALA A 62 -2.62 -7.36 -6.57
C ALA A 62 -2.63 -7.49 -8.09
N PHE A 63 -2.81 -8.70 -8.57
CA PHE A 63 -2.80 -9.01 -10.00
C PHE A 63 -4.15 -9.56 -10.45
N VAL A 64 -4.58 -9.14 -11.63
CA VAL A 64 -5.65 -9.78 -12.38
C VAL A 64 -4.98 -10.37 -13.62
N GLY A 65 -4.82 -11.70 -13.65
CA GLY A 65 -3.95 -12.33 -14.64
C GLY A 65 -2.51 -11.85 -14.43
N GLU A 66 -1.90 -11.30 -15.46
CA GLU A 66 -0.54 -10.77 -15.39
C GLU A 66 -0.51 -9.25 -15.16
N GLU A 67 -1.67 -8.62 -15.08
CA GLU A 67 -1.77 -7.17 -14.91
C GLU A 67 -1.73 -6.79 -13.43
N LEU A 68 -0.80 -5.92 -13.07
CA LEU A 68 -0.71 -5.37 -11.72
C LEU A 68 -1.75 -4.25 -11.59
N VAL A 69 -2.70 -4.42 -10.68
CA VAL A 69 -3.84 -3.50 -10.50
C VAL A 69 -3.90 -2.87 -9.12
N GLY A 70 -3.10 -3.32 -8.17
CA GLY A 70 -3.12 -2.75 -6.82
C GLY A 70 -1.76 -2.79 -6.16
N LEU A 71 -1.54 -1.85 -5.22
CA LEU A 71 -0.31 -1.72 -4.44
C LEU A 71 -0.66 -1.54 -2.97
N CYS A 72 0.17 -2.12 -2.10
CA CYS A 72 0.09 -1.93 -0.66
C CYS A 72 1.49 -2.12 -0.10
N GLY A 73 2.17 -1.02 0.24
CA GLY A 73 3.51 -1.07 0.79
C GLY A 73 3.50 -1.23 2.30
N LEU A 74 4.50 -1.94 2.82
CA LEU A 74 4.72 -2.12 4.25
C LEU A 74 6.15 -1.74 4.59
N THR A 75 6.34 -0.86 5.57
CA THR A 75 7.66 -0.45 5.99
C THR A 75 7.71 -0.30 7.52
N PRO A 76 8.79 -0.74 8.20
CA PRO A 76 8.89 -0.58 9.64
C PRO A 76 8.90 0.88 10.06
N ILE A 77 8.13 1.21 11.12
CA ILE A 77 8.18 2.53 11.76
C ILE A 77 9.05 2.43 13.01
N ASP A 78 8.87 1.33 13.75
CA ASP A 78 9.61 1.04 14.99
C ASP A 78 9.67 -0.48 15.17
N ASP A 79 10.10 -0.95 16.34
CA ASP A 79 10.28 -2.38 16.60
C ASP A 79 8.97 -3.16 16.63
N SER A 80 7.82 -2.49 16.77
CA SER A 80 6.53 -3.16 16.93
C SER A 80 5.51 -2.83 15.84
N SER A 81 5.80 -1.89 14.95
CA SER A 81 4.80 -1.40 13.99
C SER A 81 5.32 -1.35 12.57
N LEU A 82 4.47 -1.80 11.63
CA LEU A 82 4.65 -1.60 10.20
C LEU A 82 3.68 -0.52 9.73
N GLU A 83 4.16 0.36 8.88
CA GLU A 83 3.30 1.36 8.24
C GLU A 83 2.81 0.83 6.90
N VAL A 84 1.51 0.95 6.67
CA VAL A 84 0.88 0.70 5.36
C VAL A 84 0.98 1.98 4.56
N ILE A 85 1.66 1.93 3.42
CA ILE A 85 1.88 3.10 2.56
C ILE A 85 1.57 2.75 1.11
N GLN A 86 1.38 3.78 0.29
CA GLN A 86 1.17 3.64 -1.15
C GLN A 86 0.01 2.71 -1.53
N MET A 87 -1.03 2.67 -0.70
CA MET A 87 -2.23 1.89 -0.99
C MET A 87 -2.95 2.47 -2.21
N TYR A 88 -3.09 1.66 -3.25
CA TYR A 88 -3.74 2.11 -4.48
C TYR A 88 -4.35 0.92 -5.23
N VAL A 89 -5.50 1.15 -5.84
CA VAL A 89 -6.14 0.18 -6.76
C VAL A 89 -6.57 0.97 -7.99
N THR A 90 -6.29 0.46 -9.20
CA THR A 90 -6.67 1.15 -10.42
C THR A 90 -8.20 1.28 -10.49
N SER A 91 -8.69 2.35 -11.16
CA SER A 91 -10.12 2.64 -11.20
C SER A 91 -10.94 1.52 -11.84
N SER A 92 -10.39 0.83 -12.83
CA SER A 92 -11.09 -0.27 -13.53
C SER A 92 -11.25 -1.53 -12.65
N SER A 93 -10.48 -1.63 -11.58
CA SER A 93 -10.49 -2.81 -10.69
C SER A 93 -11.11 -2.53 -9.34
N ARG A 94 -11.58 -1.31 -9.08
CA ARG A 94 -12.23 -0.96 -7.81
C ARG A 94 -13.55 -1.69 -7.66
N GLY A 95 -13.99 -1.85 -6.41
CA GLY A 95 -15.25 -2.52 -6.11
C GLY A 95 -15.16 -4.04 -6.06
N ARG A 96 -13.95 -4.61 -6.15
CA ARG A 96 -13.72 -6.05 -6.11
C ARG A 96 -13.07 -6.51 -4.81
N ALA A 97 -13.12 -5.66 -3.76
CA ALA A 97 -12.50 -5.93 -2.47
C ALA A 97 -10.98 -6.19 -2.57
N ILE A 98 -10.32 -5.62 -3.57
CA ILE A 98 -8.88 -5.83 -3.79
C ILE A 98 -8.06 -5.27 -2.63
N SER A 99 -8.41 -4.07 -2.13
CA SER A 99 -7.74 -3.47 -0.98
C SER A 99 -7.81 -4.38 0.23
N ILE A 100 -8.98 -4.96 0.50
CA ILE A 100 -9.18 -5.90 1.62
C ILE A 100 -8.28 -7.13 1.44
N LYS A 101 -8.19 -7.65 0.23
CA LYS A 101 -7.33 -8.82 -0.05
C LYS A 101 -5.85 -8.51 0.20
N MET A 102 -5.39 -7.32 -0.21
CA MET A 102 -4.02 -6.91 0.05
C MET A 102 -3.78 -6.72 1.54
N LEU A 103 -4.73 -6.12 2.26
CA LEU A 103 -4.62 -5.95 3.70
C LEU A 103 -4.62 -7.30 4.43
N ASN A 104 -5.38 -8.27 3.94
CA ASN A 104 -5.35 -9.62 4.50
C ASN A 104 -3.95 -10.25 4.38
N LEU A 105 -3.29 -10.07 3.24
CA LEU A 105 -1.91 -10.54 3.07
C LEU A 105 -0.97 -9.78 4.02
N ALA A 106 -1.15 -8.47 4.19
CA ALA A 106 -0.36 -7.69 5.13
C ALA A 106 -0.49 -8.23 6.55
N LYS A 107 -1.70 -8.62 6.97
CA LYS A 107 -1.94 -9.21 8.28
C LYS A 107 -1.24 -10.56 8.43
N LEU A 108 -1.25 -11.39 7.40
CA LEU A 108 -0.53 -12.65 7.42
C LEU A 108 0.97 -12.45 7.55
N LEU A 109 1.53 -11.47 6.84
CA LEU A 109 2.93 -11.13 6.97
C LEU A 109 3.26 -10.64 8.38
N LEU A 110 2.37 -9.86 8.97
CA LEU A 110 2.54 -9.38 10.34
C LEU A 110 2.68 -10.54 11.32
N GLU A 111 1.89 -11.61 11.14
CA GLU A 111 1.96 -12.81 11.99
C GLU A 111 3.30 -13.52 11.91
N SER A 112 4.01 -13.40 10.79
CA SER A 112 5.31 -14.07 10.59
C SER A 112 6.50 -13.18 10.96
N ARG A 113 6.26 -11.94 11.38
CA ARG A 113 7.31 -10.97 11.70
C ARG A 113 7.28 -10.65 13.20
N ASN A 114 8.24 -9.82 13.61
CA ASN A 114 8.34 -9.39 15.01
C ASN A 114 7.36 -8.25 15.35
N GLU A 115 6.94 -7.50 14.36
CA GLU A 115 5.97 -6.42 14.58
C GLU A 115 4.59 -7.02 14.89
N THR A 116 3.77 -6.26 15.62
CA THR A 116 2.43 -6.72 16.04
C THR A 116 1.32 -5.76 15.63
N GLU A 117 1.68 -4.67 14.95
CA GLU A 117 0.72 -3.62 14.59
C GLU A 117 0.94 -3.15 13.15
N LEU A 118 -0.17 -2.93 12.44
CA LEU A 118 -0.17 -2.19 11.18
C LEU A 118 -0.71 -0.80 11.49
N ARG A 119 -0.07 0.23 10.97
CA ARG A 119 -0.49 1.61 11.14
C ARG A 119 -0.52 2.31 9.80
N LEU A 120 -1.47 3.22 9.63
CA LEU A 120 -1.57 4.03 8.42
C LEU A 120 -2.08 5.42 8.75
N THR A 121 -1.85 6.35 7.82
CA THR A 121 -2.39 7.70 7.89
C THR A 121 -3.26 7.91 6.66
N VAL A 122 -4.45 8.48 6.86
CA VAL A 122 -5.43 8.71 5.80
C VAL A 122 -6.03 10.09 5.98
N PHE A 123 -6.30 10.81 4.88
CA PHE A 123 -6.99 12.09 4.95
C PHE A 123 -8.43 11.87 5.43
N THR A 124 -8.90 12.77 6.32
CA THR A 124 -10.24 12.65 6.91
C THR A 124 -11.37 12.76 5.89
N ASN A 125 -11.13 13.40 4.74
CA ASN A 125 -12.13 13.49 3.68
C ASN A 125 -12.13 12.26 2.76
N ASN A 126 -11.19 11.35 2.92
CA ASN A 126 -11.14 10.12 2.13
C ASN A 126 -12.03 9.05 2.79
N THR A 127 -13.35 9.30 2.75
CA THR A 127 -14.32 8.47 3.47
C THR A 127 -14.39 7.05 2.95
N HIS A 128 -14.16 6.84 1.65
CA HIS A 128 -14.15 5.51 1.07
C HIS A 128 -12.99 4.66 1.64
N ALA A 129 -11.79 5.25 1.69
CA ALA A 129 -10.63 4.55 2.24
C ALA A 129 -10.82 4.25 3.73
N ILE A 130 -11.31 5.22 4.51
CA ILE A 130 -11.58 5.03 5.93
C ILE A 130 -12.57 3.88 6.15
N SER A 131 -13.64 3.82 5.34
CA SER A 131 -14.62 2.75 5.40
C SER A 131 -13.96 1.39 5.13
N THR A 132 -13.10 1.32 4.11
CA THR A 132 -12.36 0.09 3.79
C THR A 132 -11.48 -0.35 4.94
N TYR A 133 -10.76 0.58 5.57
CA TYR A 133 -9.89 0.26 6.70
C TYR A 133 -10.70 -0.20 7.91
N ASN A 134 -11.80 0.48 8.23
CA ASN A 134 -12.70 0.06 9.31
C ASN A 134 -13.22 -1.36 9.06
N GLU A 135 -13.65 -1.65 7.84
CA GLU A 135 -14.14 -2.96 7.45
C GLU A 135 -13.06 -4.03 7.61
N SER A 136 -11.81 -3.65 7.40
CA SER A 136 -10.67 -4.56 7.57
C SER A 136 -10.16 -4.67 9.02
N GLY A 137 -10.84 -4.03 9.97
CA GLY A 137 -10.51 -4.14 11.39
C GLY A 137 -9.57 -3.07 11.93
N PHE A 138 -9.27 -2.05 11.15
CA PHE A 138 -8.50 -0.91 11.63
C PHE A 138 -9.40 0.00 12.47
N GLU A 139 -8.80 0.60 13.49
CA GLU A 139 -9.49 1.56 14.36
C GLU A 139 -8.75 2.90 14.33
N CYS A 140 -9.48 3.98 14.46
CA CYS A 140 -8.88 5.31 14.53
C CYS A 140 -8.15 5.48 15.86
N LEU A 141 -6.84 5.74 15.80
CA LEU A 141 -6.02 6.00 16.97
C LEU A 141 -6.10 7.47 17.38
N GLN A 142 -5.96 8.37 16.42
CA GLN A 142 -6.06 9.81 16.64
C GLN A 142 -6.30 10.53 15.32
N THR A 143 -6.83 11.75 15.43
CA THR A 143 -7.02 12.63 14.28
C THR A 143 -6.27 13.93 14.57
N LEU A 144 -5.41 14.34 13.63
CA LEU A 144 -4.63 15.57 13.72
C LEU A 144 -4.88 16.38 12.45
N GLY A 145 -5.61 17.50 12.58
CA GLY A 145 -5.96 18.32 11.42
C GLY A 145 -6.82 17.54 10.44
N ASN A 146 -6.37 17.43 9.20
CA ASN A 146 -7.07 16.73 8.14
C ASN A 146 -6.59 15.29 7.93
N GLU A 147 -5.83 14.74 8.87
CA GLU A 147 -5.33 13.38 8.80
C GLU A 147 -5.74 12.55 10.00
N SER A 148 -6.10 11.30 9.76
CA SER A 148 -6.39 10.31 10.80
C SER A 148 -5.34 9.22 10.76
N VAL A 149 -4.87 8.82 11.94
CA VAL A 149 -3.98 7.66 12.10
C VAL A 149 -4.84 6.48 12.51
N MET A 150 -4.76 5.40 11.77
CA MET A 150 -5.53 4.17 12.06
C MET A 150 -4.58 3.02 12.33
N THR A 151 -5.00 2.08 13.15
CA THR A 151 -4.18 0.96 13.57
C THR A 151 -4.97 -0.35 13.57
N PHE A 152 -4.26 -1.43 13.21
CA PHE A 152 -4.73 -2.81 13.35
C PHE A 152 -3.71 -3.54 14.23
N LYS A 153 -4.14 -4.19 15.31
CA LYS A 153 -3.28 -4.95 16.22
C LYS A 153 -3.64 -6.43 16.17
N LEU A 154 -2.60 -7.27 16.20
CA LEU A 154 -2.77 -8.71 16.35
C LEU A 154 -3.43 -9.06 17.68
#